data_e24c1278dc3977303882674f846440b8
#
_entry.id   e24c1278dc3977303882674f846440b8
#
_cell.length_a   1.000
_cell.length_b   1.000
_cell.length_c   1.000
_cell.angle_alpha   90.00
_cell.angle_beta   90.00
_cell.angle_gamma   90.00
#
_symmetry.space_group_name_H-M   'P 1'
#
loop_
_entity.id
_entity.type
_entity.pdbx_description
1 polymer ?
#
loop_
_entity_poly.entity_id
_entity_poly.type
_entity_poly.pdbx_seq_one_letter_code
_entity_poly.pdbx_strand_id
1 'polypeptide(L)'
;MAQNPAAAGPGHPATDGAGRRALVVEDEVPLATLLASYLERAGFEVTVTHDGTEAVRTCMEVDPDVVVLDLGLPGLDGIEVCRQVRTFSDAYVVMLTARSEEVDTLIGLSVGADDYLTKPFSPRELMARIQAMLRRPRAPKPSRLDDGVMPDTSREFGPLTVDPVGRDAWLDGEPVALTRTEFDLLTTLSGRPQMAFSRAQLIEAVWGARWVGDEHLVDVHIGHLRRKLGDDATRPRFIRTVRGVGYRMGTGHP
;
A
#
# COMPACT_ATOMS: atom_id res chain seq x y z
N MET A 1 2.35 47.42 -39.09
CA MET A 1 1.69 47.18 -37.80
C MET A 1 1.27 45.72 -37.76
N ALA A 2 2.07 44.88 -37.15
CA ALA A 2 1.76 43.46 -36.97
C ALA A 2 1.83 43.18 -35.47
N GLN A 3 0.69 42.77 -34.90
CA GLN A 3 0.56 42.40 -33.50
C GLN A 3 1.05 40.97 -33.30
N ASN A 4 1.92 40.81 -32.33
CA ASN A 4 2.48 39.55 -31.86
C ASN A 4 1.45 38.89 -30.89
N PRO A 5 1.00 37.63 -31.07
CA PRO A 5 0.21 36.93 -30.05
C PRO A 5 1.14 36.31 -29.02
N ALA A 6 0.82 36.62 -27.79
CA ALA A 6 1.48 36.15 -26.57
C ALA A 6 1.61 34.61 -26.46
N ALA A 7 2.79 34.19 -25.98
CA ALA A 7 3.10 32.82 -25.67
C ALA A 7 2.17 32.28 -24.58
N ALA A 8 1.48 31.19 -24.87
CA ALA A 8 0.79 30.37 -23.86
C ALA A 8 1.81 29.63 -23.02
N GLY A 9 1.78 29.85 -21.73
CA GLY A 9 2.56 29.09 -20.74
C GLY A 9 2.16 27.60 -20.65
N PRO A 10 3.05 26.74 -20.14
CA PRO A 10 2.79 25.30 -20.08
C PRO A 10 1.59 25.02 -19.18
N GLY A 11 0.59 24.38 -19.75
CA GLY A 11 -0.60 23.95 -19.04
C GLY A 11 -0.27 23.01 -17.88
N HIS A 12 -0.79 23.34 -16.70
CA HIS A 12 -0.86 22.40 -15.60
C HIS A 12 -1.68 21.19 -16.05
N PRO A 13 -1.27 19.95 -15.72
CA PRO A 13 -2.13 18.80 -15.95
C PRO A 13 -3.37 18.94 -15.04
N ALA A 14 -4.54 18.75 -15.64
CA ALA A 14 -5.82 18.77 -14.96
C ALA A 14 -5.80 17.78 -13.79
N THR A 15 -5.93 18.30 -12.57
CA THR A 15 -6.20 17.49 -11.37
C THR A 15 -7.65 17.05 -11.44
N ASP A 16 -7.89 15.75 -11.48
CA ASP A 16 -9.18 15.18 -11.15
C ASP A 16 -9.65 15.72 -9.80
N GLY A 17 -10.88 16.23 -9.75
CA GLY A 17 -11.37 17.17 -8.74
C GLY A 17 -11.75 16.60 -7.37
N ALA A 18 -11.03 15.59 -6.86
CA ALA A 18 -11.06 15.22 -5.46
C ALA A 18 -9.62 15.21 -4.94
N GLY A 19 -9.28 16.12 -4.02
CA GLY A 19 -7.99 16.14 -3.33
C GLY A 19 -7.75 14.81 -2.62
N ARG A 20 -6.50 14.29 -2.64
CA ARG A 20 -6.11 13.09 -1.87
C ARG A 20 -6.25 13.39 -0.39
N ARG A 21 -6.80 12.45 0.37
CA ARG A 21 -7.05 12.58 1.80
C ARG A 21 -6.01 11.81 2.59
N ALA A 22 -5.52 12.44 3.66
CA ALA A 22 -4.57 11.84 4.58
C ALA A 22 -5.10 11.90 6.01
N LEU A 23 -4.91 10.83 6.78
CA LEU A 23 -5.15 10.80 8.21
C LEU A 23 -3.80 10.66 8.92
N VAL A 24 -3.53 11.60 9.85
CA VAL A 24 -2.36 11.54 10.75
C VAL A 24 -2.86 11.18 12.14
N VAL A 25 -2.33 10.08 12.68
CA VAL A 25 -2.64 9.57 14.02
C VAL A 25 -1.36 9.60 14.83
N GLU A 26 -1.20 10.60 15.69
CA GLU A 26 0.03 10.86 16.43
C GLU A 26 -0.33 11.65 17.69
N ASP A 27 0.07 11.17 18.87
CA ASP A 27 -0.23 11.78 20.16
C ASP A 27 0.64 13.02 20.45
N GLU A 28 1.86 13.08 19.92
CA GLU A 28 2.73 14.24 20.02
C GLU A 28 2.25 15.37 19.10
N VAL A 29 1.52 16.34 19.65
CA VAL A 29 0.94 17.47 18.89
C VAL A 29 1.96 18.20 17.99
N PRO A 30 3.21 18.49 18.44
CA PRO A 30 4.20 19.14 17.56
C PRO A 30 4.55 18.30 16.34
N LEU A 31 4.69 16.98 16.50
CA LEU A 31 5.01 16.06 15.41
C LEU A 31 3.81 15.92 14.47
N ALA A 32 2.61 15.74 15.01
CA ALA A 32 1.37 15.69 14.23
C ALA A 32 1.19 16.93 13.35
N THR A 33 1.39 18.12 13.92
CA THR A 33 1.32 19.41 13.20
C THR A 33 2.36 19.49 12.08
N LEU A 34 3.60 19.05 12.36
CA LEU A 34 4.67 19.02 11.37
C LEU A 34 4.30 18.11 10.19
N LEU A 35 3.85 16.89 10.47
CA LEU A 35 3.45 15.91 9.45
C LEU A 35 2.29 16.42 8.61
N ALA A 36 1.25 16.98 9.25
CA ALA A 36 0.13 17.59 8.56
C ALA A 36 0.58 18.70 7.61
N SER A 37 1.46 19.60 8.04
CA SER A 37 1.97 20.68 7.19
C SER A 37 2.73 20.20 5.96
N TYR A 38 3.46 19.07 6.03
CA TYR A 38 4.15 18.49 4.88
C TYR A 38 3.16 17.83 3.91
N LEU A 39 2.15 17.14 4.41
CA LEU A 39 1.11 16.52 3.61
C LEU A 39 0.24 17.56 2.89
N GLU A 40 -0.17 18.63 3.60
CA GLU A 40 -0.92 19.75 3.00
C GLU A 40 -0.14 20.43 1.87
N ARG A 41 1.15 20.69 2.06
CA ARG A 41 2.04 21.23 1.01
C ARG A 41 2.16 20.30 -0.20
N ALA A 42 1.95 19.01 -0.01
CA ALA A 42 1.94 18.04 -1.09
C ALA A 42 0.55 17.87 -1.74
N GLY A 43 -0.45 18.66 -1.31
CA GLY A 43 -1.79 18.72 -1.89
C GLY A 43 -2.79 17.73 -1.29
N PHE A 44 -2.52 17.24 -0.06
CA PHE A 44 -3.49 16.40 0.67
C PHE A 44 -4.46 17.28 1.48
N GLU A 45 -5.71 16.82 1.56
CA GLU A 45 -6.63 17.22 2.61
C GLU A 45 -6.30 16.37 3.84
N VAL A 46 -5.87 17.03 4.94
CA VAL A 46 -5.32 16.33 6.11
C VAL A 46 -6.27 16.41 7.28
N THR A 47 -6.57 15.25 7.86
CA THR A 47 -7.24 15.13 9.16
C THR A 47 -6.23 14.62 10.18
N VAL A 48 -6.26 15.18 11.40
CA VAL A 48 -5.36 14.79 12.49
C VAL A 48 -6.20 14.28 13.66
N THR A 49 -5.76 13.18 14.27
CA THR A 49 -6.28 12.70 15.55
C THR A 49 -5.12 12.27 16.45
N HIS A 50 -5.32 12.34 17.76
CA HIS A 50 -4.30 12.10 18.77
C HIS A 50 -4.60 10.86 19.63
N ASP A 51 -5.66 10.12 19.32
CA ASP A 51 -6.16 8.96 20.07
C ASP A 51 -6.49 7.80 19.11
N GLY A 52 -6.03 6.61 19.46
CA GLY A 52 -6.24 5.43 18.62
C GLY A 52 -7.71 5.00 18.49
N THR A 53 -8.53 5.23 19.51
CA THR A 53 -9.96 4.90 19.47
C THR A 53 -10.69 5.82 18.51
N GLU A 54 -10.35 7.11 18.52
CA GLU A 54 -10.88 8.08 17.58
C GLU A 54 -10.42 7.80 16.15
N ALA A 55 -9.17 7.34 15.97
CA ALA A 55 -8.56 7.10 14.68
C ALA A 55 -9.35 6.13 13.80
N VAL A 56 -9.87 5.04 14.37
CA VAL A 56 -10.68 4.05 13.63
C VAL A 56 -11.95 4.68 13.09
N ARG A 57 -12.68 5.46 13.91
CA ARG A 57 -13.90 6.15 13.51
C ARG A 57 -13.61 7.21 12.43
N THR A 58 -12.60 8.02 12.66
CA THR A 58 -12.18 9.07 11.72
C THR A 58 -11.75 8.48 10.38
N CYS A 59 -11.07 7.33 10.39
CA CYS A 59 -10.69 6.61 9.16
C CYS A 59 -11.92 6.18 8.35
N MET A 60 -13.00 5.70 9.00
CA MET A 60 -14.25 5.37 8.33
C MET A 60 -14.94 6.59 7.73
N GLU A 61 -14.97 7.72 8.45
CA GLU A 61 -15.64 8.96 8.03
C GLU A 61 -14.90 9.65 6.89
N VAL A 62 -13.56 9.71 6.98
CA VAL A 62 -12.71 10.42 6.03
C VAL A 62 -12.42 9.57 4.78
N ASP A 63 -12.38 8.23 4.88
CA ASP A 63 -11.94 7.30 3.83
C ASP A 63 -10.61 7.77 3.18
N PRO A 64 -9.50 7.84 3.96
CA PRO A 64 -8.24 8.42 3.52
C PRO A 64 -7.54 7.56 2.47
N ASP A 65 -6.69 8.19 1.63
CA ASP A 65 -5.78 7.48 0.73
C ASP A 65 -4.52 6.98 1.45
N VAL A 66 -4.13 7.71 2.51
CA VAL A 66 -2.99 7.35 3.36
C VAL A 66 -3.29 7.61 4.82
N VAL A 67 -2.83 6.70 5.67
CA VAL A 67 -2.83 6.82 7.13
C VAL A 67 -1.38 6.82 7.61
N VAL A 68 -0.95 7.87 8.28
CA VAL A 68 0.32 7.92 9.01
C VAL A 68 -0.01 7.63 10.47
N LEU A 69 0.48 6.52 11.00
CA LEU A 69 0.00 5.93 12.25
C LEU A 69 1.15 5.68 13.22
N ASP A 70 1.15 6.39 14.34
CA ASP A 70 2.05 6.06 15.44
C ASP A 70 1.62 4.78 16.15
N LEU A 71 2.59 4.02 16.64
CA LEU A 71 2.34 2.82 17.45
C LEU A 71 2.02 3.15 18.91
N GLY A 72 2.67 4.18 19.47
CA GLY A 72 2.60 4.55 20.88
C GLY A 72 1.40 5.40 21.27
N LEU A 73 0.20 5.10 20.76
CA LEU A 73 -1.00 5.91 20.97
C LEU A 73 -1.69 5.65 22.31
N PRO A 74 -2.31 6.68 22.92
CA PRO A 74 -3.23 6.47 24.01
C PRO A 74 -4.53 5.80 23.55
N GLY A 75 -5.23 5.13 24.48
CA GLY A 75 -6.47 4.43 24.21
C GLY A 75 -6.25 3.11 23.49
N LEU A 76 -6.32 3.12 22.17
CA LEU A 76 -6.07 1.96 21.33
C LEU A 76 -4.68 2.07 20.68
N ASP A 77 -3.82 1.05 20.87
CA ASP A 77 -2.48 1.06 20.27
C ASP A 77 -2.54 1.02 18.72
N GLY A 78 -1.47 1.52 18.07
CA GLY A 78 -1.44 1.65 16.62
C GLY A 78 -1.53 0.30 15.88
N ILE A 79 -1.10 -0.80 16.48
CA ILE A 79 -1.22 -2.15 15.90
C ILE A 79 -2.69 -2.54 15.78
N GLU A 80 -3.43 -2.34 16.88
CA GLU A 80 -4.86 -2.65 16.91
C GLU A 80 -5.67 -1.69 16.03
N VAL A 81 -5.29 -0.39 15.98
CA VAL A 81 -5.87 0.57 15.01
C VAL A 81 -5.69 0.06 13.59
N CYS A 82 -4.48 -0.32 13.18
CA CYS A 82 -4.21 -0.87 11.85
C CYS A 82 -5.05 -2.11 11.56
N ARG A 83 -5.11 -3.05 12.51
CA ARG A 83 -5.90 -4.27 12.36
C ARG A 83 -7.37 -3.96 12.10
N GLN A 84 -7.97 -3.02 12.83
CA GLN A 84 -9.35 -2.61 12.64
C GLN A 84 -9.55 -1.87 11.31
N VAL A 85 -8.67 -0.94 10.97
CA VAL A 85 -8.72 -0.22 9.69
C VAL A 85 -8.70 -1.18 8.50
N ARG A 86 -7.91 -2.25 8.56
CA ARG A 86 -7.82 -3.26 7.50
C ARG A 86 -9.08 -4.09 7.28
N THR A 87 -10.03 -4.06 8.20
CA THR A 87 -11.31 -4.74 8.01
C THR A 87 -12.24 -4.02 7.02
N PHE A 88 -12.03 -2.73 6.77
CA PHE A 88 -12.90 -1.91 5.94
C PHE A 88 -12.19 -0.96 4.96
N SER A 89 -10.87 -0.78 5.07
CA SER A 89 -10.10 0.18 4.27
C SER A 89 -8.87 -0.45 3.62
N ASP A 90 -8.63 -0.08 2.37
CA ASP A 90 -7.43 -0.36 1.59
C ASP A 90 -6.42 0.80 1.60
N ALA A 91 -6.63 1.81 2.45
CA ALA A 91 -5.75 2.96 2.59
C ALA A 91 -4.28 2.51 2.76
N TYR A 92 -3.33 3.28 2.20
CA TYR A 92 -1.92 3.04 2.46
C TYR A 92 -1.58 3.40 3.90
N VAL A 93 -1.16 2.43 4.71
CA VAL A 93 -0.80 2.65 6.12
C VAL A 93 0.72 2.63 6.28
N VAL A 94 1.27 3.77 6.73
CA VAL A 94 2.67 3.91 7.14
C VAL A 94 2.71 3.97 8.65
N MET A 95 3.35 3.00 9.28
CA MET A 95 3.55 3.00 10.73
C MET A 95 4.79 3.79 11.13
N LEU A 96 4.65 4.61 12.19
CA LEU A 96 5.77 5.26 12.85
C LEU A 96 6.14 4.46 14.09
N THR A 97 7.41 4.10 14.26
CA THR A 97 7.87 3.22 15.35
C THR A 97 9.13 3.77 16.03
N ALA A 98 9.29 3.52 17.33
CA ALA A 98 10.53 3.80 18.03
C ALA A 98 11.60 2.75 17.71
N ARG A 99 12.88 3.14 17.70
CA ARG A 99 14.03 2.32 17.26
C ARG A 99 14.28 1.03 18.06
N SER A 100 13.66 0.87 19.22
CA SER A 100 13.92 -0.23 20.15
C SER A 100 13.09 -1.49 19.88
N GLU A 101 12.22 -1.52 18.86
CA GLU A 101 11.18 -2.51 18.74
C GLU A 101 11.15 -3.14 17.34
N GLU A 102 12.24 -3.87 16.98
CA GLU A 102 12.22 -4.75 15.79
C GLU A 102 11.02 -5.72 15.83
N VAL A 103 10.62 -6.14 17.03
CA VAL A 103 9.48 -7.02 17.26
C VAL A 103 8.17 -6.30 16.88
N ASP A 104 7.99 -5.03 17.26
CA ASP A 104 6.77 -4.28 16.95
C ASP A 104 6.68 -3.93 15.46
N THR A 105 7.81 -3.70 14.79
CA THR A 105 7.87 -3.56 13.34
C THR A 105 7.36 -4.81 12.63
N LEU A 106 7.80 -6.00 13.05
CA LEU A 106 7.34 -7.29 12.48
C LEU A 106 5.86 -7.54 12.81
N ILE A 107 5.42 -7.20 14.03
CA ILE A 107 4.01 -7.35 14.44
C ILE A 107 3.14 -6.34 13.68
N GLY A 108 3.54 -5.07 13.59
CA GLY A 108 2.81 -4.03 12.87
C GLY A 108 2.64 -4.35 11.39
N LEU A 109 3.68 -4.85 10.75
CA LEU A 109 3.60 -5.37 9.39
C LEU A 109 2.68 -6.60 9.32
N SER A 110 2.69 -7.49 10.33
CA SER A 110 1.86 -8.70 10.34
C SER A 110 0.35 -8.43 10.40
N VAL A 111 -0.07 -7.25 10.87
CA VAL A 111 -1.48 -6.82 10.91
C VAL A 111 -1.92 -6.05 9.67
N GLY A 112 -1.01 -5.84 8.71
CA GLY A 112 -1.37 -5.30 7.40
C GLY A 112 -0.91 -3.88 7.11
N ALA A 113 0.05 -3.31 7.86
CA ALA A 113 0.70 -2.07 7.45
C ALA A 113 1.44 -2.27 6.11
N ASP A 114 1.51 -1.22 5.30
CA ASP A 114 2.17 -1.27 3.99
C ASP A 114 3.64 -0.88 4.06
N ASP A 115 3.99 0.00 5.01
CA ASP A 115 5.37 0.46 5.23
C ASP A 115 5.55 0.86 6.69
N TYR A 116 6.78 1.01 7.11
CA TYR A 116 7.12 1.53 8.44
C TYR A 116 8.30 2.51 8.37
N LEU A 117 8.35 3.41 9.34
CA LEU A 117 9.39 4.42 9.44
C LEU A 117 9.81 4.58 10.90
N THR A 118 11.09 4.37 11.19
CA THR A 118 11.62 4.46 12.55
C THR A 118 11.89 5.90 12.99
N LYS A 119 11.38 6.29 14.16
CA LYS A 119 11.72 7.56 14.81
C LYS A 119 13.17 7.52 15.34
N PRO A 120 14.01 8.56 15.16
CA PRO A 120 13.72 9.79 14.41
C PRO A 120 13.85 9.61 12.90
N PHE A 121 12.92 10.18 12.15
CA PHE A 121 12.91 10.13 10.69
C PHE A 121 12.85 11.53 10.07
N SER A 122 13.16 11.62 8.79
CA SER A 122 12.99 12.86 8.05
C SER A 122 11.56 12.95 7.48
N PRO A 123 10.81 14.05 7.69
CA PRO A 123 9.53 14.26 7.04
C PRO A 123 9.60 14.14 5.51
N ARG A 124 10.75 14.49 4.90
CA ARG A 124 10.98 14.32 3.46
C ARG A 124 11.04 12.84 3.05
N GLU A 125 11.58 11.99 3.91
CA GLU A 125 11.61 10.55 3.68
C GLU A 125 10.19 9.98 3.69
N LEU A 126 9.38 10.31 4.71
CA LEU A 126 7.97 9.93 4.77
C LEU A 126 7.22 10.36 3.50
N MET A 127 7.39 11.63 3.08
CA MET A 127 6.75 12.14 1.86
C MET A 127 7.18 11.41 0.60
N ALA A 128 8.46 11.06 0.48
CA ALA A 128 8.96 10.30 -0.67
C ALA A 128 8.33 8.91 -0.76
N ARG A 129 8.16 8.23 0.39
CA ARG A 129 7.50 6.92 0.49
C ARG A 129 6.02 7.01 0.11
N ILE A 130 5.28 7.94 0.73
CA ILE A 130 3.85 8.17 0.43
C ILE A 130 3.65 8.49 -1.06
N GLN A 131 4.44 9.39 -1.63
CA GLN A 131 4.34 9.74 -3.04
C GLN A 131 4.66 8.56 -3.96
N ALA A 132 5.60 7.71 -3.59
CA ALA A 132 5.93 6.51 -4.36
C ALA A 132 4.75 5.54 -4.43
N MET A 133 4.09 5.30 -3.31
CA MET A 133 2.95 4.38 -3.21
C MET A 133 1.70 4.92 -3.90
N LEU A 134 1.42 6.23 -3.76
CA LEU A 134 0.25 6.86 -4.33
C LEU A 134 0.39 7.26 -5.82
N ARG A 135 1.51 6.95 -6.47
CA ARG A 135 1.61 7.09 -7.94
C ARG A 135 0.64 6.17 -8.67
N ARG A 136 0.18 5.11 -8.04
CA ARG A 136 -0.80 4.17 -8.59
C ARG A 136 -2.21 4.58 -8.15
N PRO A 137 -3.18 4.55 -9.05
CA PRO A 137 -4.56 4.89 -8.70
C PRO A 137 -5.10 3.94 -7.64
N ARG A 138 -6.00 4.44 -6.80
CA ARG A 138 -6.82 3.59 -5.93
C ARG A 138 -7.69 2.70 -6.82
N ALA A 139 -7.82 1.42 -6.47
CA ALA A 139 -8.78 0.56 -7.15
C ALA A 139 -10.19 1.15 -7.02
N PRO A 140 -11.00 1.15 -8.09
CA PRO A 140 -12.44 1.34 -7.90
C PRO A 140 -12.91 0.28 -6.90
N LYS A 141 -13.88 0.63 -6.02
CA LYS A 141 -14.46 -0.37 -5.10
C LYS A 141 -14.93 -1.55 -5.94
N PRO A 142 -14.63 -2.82 -5.54
CA PRO A 142 -14.93 -3.98 -6.34
C PRO A 142 -16.43 -3.98 -6.68
N SER A 143 -16.74 -3.69 -7.93
CA SER A 143 -18.03 -4.01 -8.50
C SER A 143 -18.05 -5.53 -8.61
N ARG A 144 -19.06 -6.19 -8.02
CA ARG A 144 -19.34 -7.59 -8.33
C ARG A 144 -19.25 -7.73 -9.83
N LEU A 145 -18.56 -8.79 -10.30
CA LEU A 145 -18.56 -9.13 -11.72
C LEU A 145 -20.03 -9.25 -12.15
N ASP A 146 -20.56 -8.16 -12.72
CA ASP A 146 -21.83 -8.22 -13.43
C ASP A 146 -21.57 -9.11 -14.64
N ASP A 147 -22.29 -10.24 -14.70
CA ASP A 147 -22.33 -11.20 -15.82
C ASP A 147 -21.19 -12.20 -15.99
N GLY A 148 -20.29 -12.43 -15.05
CA GLY A 148 -19.30 -13.51 -15.12
C GLY A 148 -18.28 -13.39 -16.27
N VAL A 149 -18.19 -12.22 -16.90
CA VAL A 149 -17.21 -11.92 -17.96
C VAL A 149 -15.92 -11.42 -17.32
N MET A 150 -14.85 -12.23 -17.43
CA MET A 150 -13.51 -11.81 -17.00
C MET A 150 -12.98 -10.69 -17.90
N PRO A 151 -12.32 -9.66 -17.35
CA PRO A 151 -11.69 -8.61 -18.15
C PRO A 151 -10.65 -9.20 -19.11
N ASP A 152 -10.58 -8.69 -20.35
CA ASP A 152 -9.62 -9.12 -21.38
C ASP A 152 -8.14 -8.99 -20.96
N THR A 153 -7.86 -8.20 -19.91
CA THR A 153 -6.53 -7.99 -19.34
C THR A 153 -6.17 -8.95 -18.22
N SER A 154 -7.08 -9.87 -17.84
CA SER A 154 -6.87 -10.80 -16.72
C SER A 154 -5.76 -11.82 -17.01
N ARG A 155 -5.08 -12.22 -15.93
CA ARG A 155 -4.02 -13.23 -15.94
C ARG A 155 -4.43 -14.39 -15.08
N GLU A 156 -4.38 -15.61 -15.62
CA GLU A 156 -4.83 -16.82 -14.95
C GLU A 156 -3.65 -17.69 -14.51
N PHE A 157 -3.74 -18.20 -13.28
CA PHE A 157 -2.79 -19.12 -12.67
C PHE A 157 -3.58 -20.23 -11.95
N GLY A 158 -4.07 -21.20 -12.70
CA GLY A 158 -5.03 -22.19 -12.19
C GLY A 158 -6.28 -21.50 -11.66
N PRO A 159 -6.65 -21.66 -10.36
CA PRO A 159 -7.84 -21.02 -9.79
C PRO A 159 -7.67 -19.53 -9.45
N LEU A 160 -6.45 -18.98 -9.54
CA LEU A 160 -6.17 -17.59 -9.27
C LEU A 160 -6.26 -16.77 -10.54
N THR A 161 -7.12 -15.73 -10.53
CA THR A 161 -7.24 -14.73 -11.59
C THR A 161 -6.83 -13.38 -11.05
N VAL A 162 -6.05 -12.62 -11.81
CA VAL A 162 -5.57 -11.28 -11.46
C VAL A 162 -5.91 -10.32 -12.57
N ASP A 163 -6.67 -9.27 -12.29
CA ASP A 163 -6.91 -8.15 -13.20
C ASP A 163 -6.04 -6.93 -12.81
N PRO A 164 -4.96 -6.67 -13.53
CA PRO A 164 -4.09 -5.53 -13.23
C PRO A 164 -4.74 -4.16 -13.46
N VAL A 165 -5.75 -4.08 -14.33
CA VAL A 165 -6.42 -2.83 -14.70
C VAL A 165 -7.52 -2.49 -13.71
N GLY A 166 -8.41 -3.45 -13.42
CA GLY A 166 -9.45 -3.32 -12.39
C GLY A 166 -8.88 -3.33 -10.96
N ARG A 167 -7.63 -3.80 -10.80
CA ARG A 167 -6.96 -4.01 -9.50
C ARG A 167 -7.70 -5.00 -8.61
N ASP A 168 -8.23 -6.04 -9.21
CA ASP A 168 -8.97 -7.11 -8.57
C ASP A 168 -8.23 -8.45 -8.68
N ALA A 169 -8.46 -9.33 -7.71
CA ALA A 169 -7.99 -10.71 -7.71
C ALA A 169 -9.09 -11.65 -7.22
N TRP A 170 -9.19 -12.81 -7.84
CA TRP A 170 -10.16 -13.85 -7.49
C TRP A 170 -9.46 -15.19 -7.32
N LEU A 171 -9.90 -15.96 -6.34
CA LEU A 171 -9.48 -17.32 -6.11
C LEU A 171 -10.71 -18.24 -6.18
N ASP A 172 -10.72 -19.22 -7.08
CA ASP A 172 -11.90 -20.05 -7.35
C ASP A 172 -13.18 -19.23 -7.66
N GLY A 173 -13.02 -18.05 -8.28
CA GLY A 173 -14.12 -17.14 -8.61
C GLY A 173 -14.55 -16.21 -7.48
N GLU A 174 -14.05 -16.40 -6.26
CA GLU A 174 -14.33 -15.55 -5.11
C GLU A 174 -13.31 -14.40 -4.99
N PRO A 175 -13.74 -13.16 -4.70
CA PRO A 175 -12.82 -12.03 -4.60
C PRO A 175 -11.88 -12.16 -3.40
N VAL A 176 -10.61 -11.85 -3.60
CA VAL A 176 -9.58 -11.84 -2.56
C VAL A 176 -9.30 -10.41 -2.11
N ALA A 177 -9.57 -10.09 -0.84
CA ALA A 177 -9.31 -8.77 -0.26
C ALA A 177 -7.80 -8.56 -0.04
N LEU A 178 -7.14 -7.92 -0.98
CA LEU A 178 -5.73 -7.56 -0.91
C LEU A 178 -5.54 -6.09 -0.51
N THR A 179 -4.49 -5.79 0.26
CA THR A 179 -4.03 -4.41 0.42
C THR A 179 -3.41 -3.93 -0.90
N ARG A 180 -3.21 -2.62 -1.03
CA ARG A 180 -2.59 -2.04 -2.24
C ARG A 180 -1.20 -2.64 -2.50
N THR A 181 -0.41 -2.78 -1.45
CA THR A 181 0.95 -3.33 -1.52
C THR A 181 0.96 -4.81 -1.90
N GLU A 182 0.07 -5.61 -1.32
CA GLU A 182 -0.09 -7.02 -1.67
C GLU A 182 -0.51 -7.20 -3.13
N PHE A 183 -1.46 -6.38 -3.58
CA PHE A 183 -1.90 -6.41 -4.97
C PHE A 183 -0.78 -6.00 -5.94
N ASP A 184 0.00 -4.98 -5.59
CA ASP A 184 1.12 -4.52 -6.43
C ASP A 184 2.23 -5.56 -6.54
N LEU A 185 2.52 -6.29 -5.44
CA LEU A 185 3.42 -7.45 -5.47
C LEU A 185 2.89 -8.55 -6.39
N LEU A 186 1.61 -8.91 -6.23
CA LEU A 186 0.97 -9.93 -7.06
C LEU A 186 0.98 -9.54 -8.54
N THR A 187 0.67 -8.29 -8.86
CA THR A 187 0.68 -7.75 -10.22
C THR A 187 2.09 -7.75 -10.81
N THR A 188 3.11 -7.42 -10.01
CA THR A 188 4.51 -7.45 -10.44
C THR A 188 4.95 -8.88 -10.77
N LEU A 189 4.68 -9.83 -9.88
CA LEU A 189 5.02 -11.24 -10.07
C LEU A 189 4.28 -11.86 -11.26
N SER A 190 2.96 -11.64 -11.34
CA SER A 190 2.11 -12.18 -12.41
C SER A 190 2.40 -11.56 -13.78
N GLY A 191 2.95 -10.36 -13.82
CA GLY A 191 3.33 -9.69 -15.06
C GLY A 191 4.50 -10.33 -15.81
N ARG A 192 5.36 -11.04 -15.09
CA ARG A 192 6.51 -11.77 -15.64
C ARG A 192 6.67 -13.12 -14.93
N PRO A 193 5.74 -14.08 -15.14
CA PRO A 193 5.64 -15.27 -14.31
C PRO A 193 6.85 -16.19 -14.37
N GLN A 194 7.65 -16.12 -15.43
CA GLN A 194 8.88 -16.91 -15.56
C GLN A 194 10.09 -16.26 -14.88
N MET A 195 9.99 -14.98 -14.50
CA MET A 195 11.09 -14.24 -13.90
C MET A 195 11.14 -14.45 -12.38
N ALA A 196 12.31 -14.79 -11.85
CA ALA A 196 12.58 -14.69 -10.43
C ALA A 196 13.03 -13.25 -10.12
N PHE A 197 12.27 -12.57 -9.27
CA PHE A 197 12.59 -11.22 -8.80
C PHE A 197 13.39 -11.30 -7.51
N SER A 198 14.46 -10.51 -7.40
CA SER A 198 15.09 -10.27 -6.11
C SER A 198 14.22 -9.39 -5.21
N ARG A 199 14.51 -9.38 -3.90
CA ARG A 199 13.82 -8.47 -2.95
C ARG A 199 14.01 -7.02 -3.36
N ALA A 200 15.22 -6.63 -3.72
CA ALA A 200 15.52 -5.28 -4.21
C ALA A 200 14.69 -4.91 -5.45
N GLN A 201 14.53 -5.82 -6.41
CA GLN A 201 13.69 -5.59 -7.59
C GLN A 201 12.21 -5.44 -7.25
N LEU A 202 11.71 -6.20 -6.26
CA LEU A 202 10.32 -6.06 -5.79
C LEU A 202 10.13 -4.76 -5.01
N ILE A 203 11.10 -4.36 -4.19
CA ILE A 203 11.11 -3.04 -3.52
C ILE A 203 11.05 -1.92 -4.56
N GLU A 204 11.95 -1.95 -5.55
CA GLU A 204 11.96 -0.93 -6.60
C GLU A 204 10.64 -0.88 -7.38
N ALA A 205 10.07 -2.03 -7.71
CA ALA A 205 8.81 -2.13 -8.44
C ALA A 205 7.63 -1.61 -7.65
N VAL A 206 7.54 -1.87 -6.34
CA VAL A 206 6.37 -1.57 -5.50
C VAL A 206 6.56 -0.28 -4.71
N TRP A 207 7.70 -0.05 -4.06
CA TRP A 207 7.95 1.13 -3.24
C TRP A 207 8.77 2.21 -3.97
N GLY A 208 9.38 1.86 -5.11
CA GLY A 208 10.14 2.77 -5.97
C GLY A 208 11.64 2.81 -5.67
N ALA A 209 12.43 3.27 -6.66
CA ALA A 209 13.91 3.23 -6.64
C ALA A 209 14.56 4.09 -5.52
N ARG A 210 13.82 4.99 -4.88
CA ARG A 210 14.32 5.85 -3.79
C ARG A 210 13.94 5.34 -2.40
N TRP A 211 13.30 4.19 -2.33
CA TRP A 211 12.94 3.62 -1.04
C TRP A 211 14.21 3.15 -0.30
N VAL A 212 14.31 3.50 0.98
CA VAL A 212 15.42 3.12 1.87
C VAL A 212 14.79 2.44 3.08
N GLY A 213 15.12 1.18 3.30
CA GLY A 213 14.60 0.39 4.41
C GLY A 213 15.10 -1.04 4.34
N ASP A 214 14.47 -1.93 5.10
CA ASP A 214 14.82 -3.35 5.14
C ASP A 214 14.06 -4.13 4.05
N GLU A 215 14.77 -4.83 3.18
CA GLU A 215 14.20 -5.69 2.16
C GLU A 215 13.31 -6.83 2.73
N HIS A 216 13.41 -7.14 4.03
CA HIS A 216 12.52 -8.07 4.72
C HIS A 216 11.04 -7.64 4.69
N LEU A 217 10.75 -6.37 4.44
CA LEU A 217 9.39 -5.90 4.18
C LEU A 217 8.71 -6.71 3.08
N VAL A 218 9.44 -7.09 2.03
CA VAL A 218 8.92 -7.97 0.97
C VAL A 218 8.50 -9.33 1.52
N ASP A 219 9.30 -9.92 2.39
CA ASP A 219 9.02 -11.26 2.94
C ASP A 219 7.73 -11.26 3.75
N VAL A 220 7.48 -10.20 4.51
CA VAL A 220 6.25 -10.04 5.29
C VAL A 220 5.03 -9.96 4.38
N HIS A 221 5.05 -9.07 3.37
CA HIS A 221 3.93 -8.94 2.43
C HIS A 221 3.71 -10.20 1.59
N ILE A 222 4.77 -10.90 1.20
CA ILE A 222 4.65 -12.22 0.55
C ILE A 222 4.01 -13.24 1.50
N GLY A 223 4.33 -13.21 2.79
CA GLY A 223 3.69 -14.06 3.80
C GLY A 223 2.20 -13.79 3.91
N HIS A 224 1.78 -12.52 3.91
CA HIS A 224 0.36 -12.13 3.92
C HIS A 224 -0.37 -12.56 2.66
N LEU A 225 0.24 -12.30 1.51
CA LEU A 225 -0.32 -12.67 0.22
C LEU A 225 -0.52 -14.19 0.13
N ARG A 226 0.46 -14.98 0.56
CA ARG A 226 0.31 -16.44 0.64
C ARG A 226 -0.85 -16.85 1.54
N ARG A 227 -0.97 -16.26 2.72
CA ARG A 227 -2.07 -16.55 3.66
C ARG A 227 -3.43 -16.28 3.04
N LYS A 228 -3.59 -15.14 2.36
CA LYS A 228 -4.84 -14.75 1.68
C LYS A 228 -5.17 -15.64 0.49
N LEU A 229 -4.15 -16.13 -0.21
CA LEU A 229 -4.30 -17.06 -1.33
C LEU A 229 -4.37 -18.54 -0.92
N GLY A 230 -4.28 -18.85 0.37
CA GLY A 230 -4.19 -20.24 0.84
C GLY A 230 -2.98 -20.98 0.29
N ASP A 231 -1.86 -20.27 0.07
CA ASP A 231 -0.64 -20.80 -0.54
C ASP A 231 0.37 -21.25 0.53
N ASP A 232 0.80 -22.49 0.47
CA ASP A 232 1.76 -23.05 1.42
C ASP A 232 3.20 -22.84 0.92
N ALA A 233 4.03 -22.21 1.75
CA ALA A 233 5.44 -21.96 1.44
C ALA A 233 6.26 -23.23 1.17
N THR A 234 5.83 -24.41 1.71
CA THR A 234 6.50 -25.69 1.50
C THR A 234 6.06 -26.38 0.20
N ARG A 235 4.84 -26.10 -0.28
CA ARG A 235 4.26 -26.58 -1.54
C ARG A 235 3.59 -25.45 -2.31
N PRO A 236 4.36 -24.46 -2.76
CA PRO A 236 3.81 -23.22 -3.27
C PRO A 236 3.15 -23.44 -4.65
N ARG A 237 1.88 -23.03 -4.74
CA ARG A 237 1.09 -23.01 -5.98
C ARG A 237 1.26 -21.69 -6.73
N PHE A 238 1.16 -20.58 -5.99
CA PHE A 238 1.07 -19.23 -6.58
C PHE A 238 2.36 -18.41 -6.42
N ILE A 239 3.06 -18.51 -5.28
CA ILE A 239 4.27 -17.72 -5.04
C ILE A 239 5.40 -18.64 -4.62
N ARG A 240 6.36 -18.86 -5.52
CA ARG A 240 7.52 -19.73 -5.30
C ARG A 240 8.69 -18.94 -4.75
N THR A 241 9.29 -19.43 -3.65
CA THR A 241 10.59 -18.93 -3.17
C THR A 241 11.71 -19.53 -4.01
N VAL A 242 12.52 -18.66 -4.62
CA VAL A 242 13.74 -19.04 -5.33
C VAL A 242 14.91 -18.78 -4.39
N ARG A 243 15.44 -19.84 -3.79
CA ARG A 243 16.52 -19.75 -2.78
C ARG A 243 17.72 -18.95 -3.30
N GLY A 244 18.21 -18.03 -2.49
CA GLY A 244 19.35 -17.15 -2.84
C GLY A 244 19.01 -16.03 -3.83
N VAL A 245 17.75 -15.95 -4.33
CA VAL A 245 17.30 -14.91 -5.27
C VAL A 245 16.15 -14.10 -4.67
N GLY A 246 14.99 -14.72 -4.43
CA GLY A 246 13.78 -14.03 -3.97
C GLY A 246 12.51 -14.79 -4.34
N TYR A 247 11.63 -14.22 -5.16
CA TYR A 247 10.29 -14.76 -5.43
C TYR A 247 9.96 -14.79 -6.92
N ARG A 248 9.11 -15.73 -7.29
CA ARG A 248 8.60 -15.90 -8.66
C ARG A 248 7.15 -16.33 -8.60
N MET A 249 6.36 -15.96 -9.63
CA MET A 249 5.01 -16.49 -9.80
C MET A 249 5.05 -18.02 -10.02
N GLY A 250 4.13 -18.74 -9.39
CA GLY A 250 3.90 -20.16 -9.63
C GLY A 250 2.91 -20.38 -10.77
N THR A 251 2.64 -21.66 -11.06
CA THR A 251 1.73 -22.04 -12.15
C THR A 251 0.26 -22.17 -11.72
N GLY A 252 -0.03 -22.03 -10.43
CA GLY A 252 -1.36 -22.28 -9.86
C GLY A 252 -1.63 -23.74 -9.52
N HIS A 253 -0.69 -24.63 -9.85
CA HIS A 253 -0.76 -26.06 -9.53
C HIS A 253 0.37 -26.45 -8.57
N PRO A 254 0.16 -27.46 -7.71
CA PRO A 254 1.19 -27.98 -6.80
C PRO A 254 2.46 -28.44 -7.48
#